data_41ae932e2ecbcd875d85aceb3f72f404
#
_entry.id   41ae932e2ecbcd875d85aceb3f72f404
#
_cell.length_a   1.000
_cell.length_b   1.000
_cell.length_c   1.000
_cell.angle_alpha   90.00
_cell.angle_beta   90.00
_cell.angle_gamma   90.00
#
_symmetry.space_group_name_H-M   'P 1'
#
loop_
_entity.id
_entity.type
_entity.pdbx_description
1 polymer ?
#
loop_
_entity_poly.entity_id
_entity_poly.type
_entity_poly.pdbx_seq_one_letter_code
_entity_poly.pdbx_strand_id
1 'polypeptide(L)'
;VVGTSPRIVAGILEEFGDTLLLPYEAVMGKANIIHSYDAFFISAMSSDYLALKRLVTELRRHSTSPIIVGGPVSFEYNRVLSELPVDYIIIGEAEIPLRHFMQCLKDGRAYECLEKVPALAFRSGNRITLTSRHVYTPKELLSKTKPWIKVDVSYKPTWIYRFYVEVLRGCSNFSRPLISKGGLNCILCMKCRSSSLVDRVTCPSEIPPGCGFCAVPYMFGPPRSRSIGSIVREIEELVNHGARRIVLSAPDFLDYGREELVDSPLTDPCTPLANRDAIESLLNSVFSIDEVKSGKVTVMIENIKACLVDEEVGKILGTYLKGTTVHIGLETGCDWYNDRVLGKPISVRHVLRACKILKDEGLRPYVYVMYGLPFASREVYQETMRAIIALSEIGVEKITLYKYTKLPATAFSILRDEESREVSYSTIRELKKLVNKYNAAMKRALIGSKIDVYLVKGERGVYCYPVKHGPVVVIPAKHLPREEIHGCRGIVEVTDIGSRFVHGRLIRILECPQCS
;
A
#
# COMPACT_ATOMS: atom_id res chain seq x y z
N VAL A 1 -11.12 2.85 0.10
CA VAL A 1 -10.16 1.72 0.23
C VAL A 1 -10.19 1.26 1.67
N VAL A 2 -10.27 -0.06 1.90
CA VAL A 2 -10.19 -0.68 3.23
C VAL A 2 -8.91 -1.49 3.30
N GLY A 3 -7.95 -1.01 4.09
CA GLY A 3 -6.61 -1.60 4.21
C GLY A 3 -6.58 -2.90 5.01
N THR A 4 -5.47 -3.63 4.91
CA THR A 4 -5.23 -4.90 5.62
C THR A 4 -4.97 -4.68 7.10
N SER A 5 -4.05 -3.77 7.48
CA SER A 5 -3.62 -3.58 8.87
C SER A 5 -4.77 -3.28 9.85
N PRO A 6 -5.72 -2.36 9.57
CA PRO A 6 -6.84 -2.12 10.49
C PRO A 6 -7.72 -3.36 10.68
N ARG A 7 -7.93 -4.15 9.62
CA ARG A 7 -8.74 -5.39 9.68
C ARG A 7 -8.02 -6.50 10.45
N ILE A 8 -6.70 -6.62 10.33
CA ILE A 8 -5.90 -7.57 11.11
C ILE A 8 -5.97 -7.21 12.61
N VAL A 9 -5.77 -5.94 12.95
CA VAL A 9 -5.88 -5.47 14.34
C VAL A 9 -7.27 -5.75 14.90
N ALA A 10 -8.33 -5.39 14.18
CA ALA A 10 -9.70 -5.62 14.59
C ALA A 10 -10.03 -7.12 14.74
N GLY A 11 -9.51 -7.97 13.84
CA GLY A 11 -9.69 -9.43 13.94
C GLY A 11 -8.99 -10.04 15.16
N ILE A 12 -7.81 -9.54 15.54
CA ILE A 12 -7.15 -9.97 16.79
C ILE A 12 -7.96 -9.49 18.01
N LEU A 13 -8.49 -8.27 17.98
CA LEU A 13 -9.28 -7.74 19.09
C LEU A 13 -10.59 -8.52 19.31
N GLU A 14 -11.19 -9.08 18.27
CA GLU A 14 -12.36 -9.98 18.39
C GLU A 14 -12.07 -11.25 19.21
N GLU A 15 -10.80 -11.66 19.35
CA GLU A 15 -10.42 -12.75 20.26
C GLU A 15 -10.61 -12.36 21.75
N PHE A 16 -10.74 -11.06 22.05
CA PHE A 16 -10.77 -10.52 23.42
C PHE A 16 -12.08 -9.82 23.80
N GLY A 17 -12.86 -9.35 22.85
CA GLY A 17 -14.13 -8.66 23.09
C GLY A 17 -14.79 -8.15 21.81
N ASP A 18 -15.94 -7.52 21.97
CA ASP A 18 -16.68 -6.95 20.84
C ASP A 18 -15.88 -5.83 20.19
N THR A 19 -15.73 -5.92 18.88
CA THR A 19 -14.87 -5.00 18.12
C THR A 19 -15.65 -4.40 16.96
N LEU A 20 -15.52 -3.08 16.79
CA LEU A 20 -16.06 -2.33 15.66
C LEU A 20 -14.95 -1.56 14.95
N LEU A 21 -14.73 -1.83 13.68
CA LEU A 21 -13.80 -1.09 12.83
C LEU A 21 -14.55 0.04 12.12
N LEU A 22 -14.14 1.28 12.35
CA LEU A 22 -14.74 2.47 11.75
C LEU A 22 -13.73 3.28 10.94
N PRO A 23 -14.13 3.88 9.80
CA PRO A 23 -13.32 4.89 9.14
C PRO A 23 -13.29 6.19 9.96
N TYR A 24 -12.22 6.98 9.79
CA TYR A 24 -12.01 8.26 10.48
C TYR A 24 -13.25 9.17 10.44
N GLU A 25 -13.86 9.31 9.27
CA GLU A 25 -15.01 10.19 9.04
C GLU A 25 -16.27 9.75 9.81
N ALA A 26 -16.37 8.47 10.12
CA ALA A 26 -17.51 7.95 10.89
C ALA A 26 -17.40 8.25 12.40
N VAL A 27 -16.22 8.54 12.90
CA VAL A 27 -15.97 8.84 14.32
C VAL A 27 -16.03 10.34 14.61
N MET A 28 -15.49 11.14 13.68
CA MET A 28 -15.39 12.59 13.87
C MET A 28 -16.77 13.25 14.05
N GLY A 29 -16.93 14.00 15.16
CA GLY A 29 -18.17 14.69 15.50
C GLY A 29 -19.31 13.81 16.05
N LYS A 30 -19.02 12.55 16.43
CA LYS A 30 -20.01 11.61 16.97
C LYS A 30 -19.67 11.16 18.39
N ALA A 31 -19.81 12.06 19.35
CA ALA A 31 -19.52 11.82 20.76
C ALA A 31 -20.21 10.56 21.34
N ASN A 32 -21.45 10.29 20.94
CA ASN A 32 -22.23 9.15 21.40
C ASN A 32 -21.58 7.79 21.06
N ILE A 33 -20.86 7.69 19.97
CA ILE A 33 -20.12 6.48 19.61
C ILE A 33 -18.92 6.30 20.56
N ILE A 34 -18.24 7.40 20.90
CA ILE A 34 -16.98 7.36 21.68
C ILE A 34 -17.21 6.85 23.12
N HIS A 35 -18.33 7.20 23.75
CA HIS A 35 -18.61 6.82 25.15
C HIS A 35 -18.84 5.31 25.37
N SER A 36 -19.02 4.53 24.31
CA SER A 36 -19.45 3.12 24.40
C SER A 36 -18.29 2.12 24.39
N TYR A 37 -17.02 2.57 24.32
CA TYR A 37 -15.86 1.68 24.16
C TYR A 37 -14.84 1.78 25.29
N ASP A 38 -14.33 0.60 25.69
CA ASP A 38 -13.32 0.46 26.76
C ASP A 38 -11.90 0.79 26.30
N ALA A 39 -11.63 0.76 24.98
CA ALA A 39 -10.33 1.11 24.41
C ALA A 39 -10.43 1.51 22.92
N PHE A 40 -9.50 2.33 22.45
CA PHE A 40 -9.40 2.77 21.07
C PHE A 40 -8.08 2.36 20.43
N PHE A 41 -8.16 1.64 19.33
CA PHE A 41 -7.00 1.20 18.56
C PHE A 41 -6.98 1.93 17.21
N ILE A 42 -5.90 2.63 16.92
CA ILE A 42 -5.77 3.48 15.73
C ILE A 42 -4.60 3.00 14.87
N SER A 43 -4.88 2.67 13.61
CA SER A 43 -3.85 2.39 12.61
C SER A 43 -3.67 3.62 11.72
N ALA A 44 -2.47 4.21 11.70
CA ALA A 44 -2.18 5.43 10.95
C ALA A 44 -0.85 5.34 10.19
N MET A 45 -0.81 6.03 9.04
CA MET A 45 0.43 6.28 8.30
C MET A 45 1.14 7.52 8.86
N SER A 46 2.46 7.63 8.67
CA SER A 46 3.20 8.86 9.02
C SER A 46 2.67 10.10 8.29
N SER A 47 2.13 9.94 7.07
CA SER A 47 1.47 11.01 6.31
C SER A 47 0.18 11.51 6.95
N ASP A 48 -0.45 10.70 7.79
CA ASP A 48 -1.76 10.99 8.39
C ASP A 48 -1.65 11.65 9.78
N TYR A 49 -0.45 12.08 10.16
CA TYR A 49 -0.18 12.62 11.51
C TYR A 49 -1.15 13.73 11.95
N LEU A 50 -1.52 14.63 11.04
CA LEU A 50 -2.48 15.70 11.36
C LEU A 50 -3.91 15.15 11.59
N ALA A 51 -4.33 14.16 10.84
CA ALA A 51 -5.60 13.49 11.04
C ALA A 51 -5.59 12.68 12.36
N LEU A 52 -4.49 11.97 12.63
CA LEU A 52 -4.25 11.29 13.91
C LEU A 52 -4.38 12.27 15.09
N LYS A 53 -3.69 13.42 15.03
CA LYS A 53 -3.76 14.44 16.07
C LYS A 53 -5.20 14.91 16.34
N ARG A 54 -5.97 15.18 15.29
CA ARG A 54 -7.39 15.57 15.41
C ARG A 54 -8.22 14.47 16.05
N LEU A 55 -8.06 13.24 15.59
CA LEU A 55 -8.81 12.08 16.09
C LEU A 55 -8.53 11.83 17.59
N VAL A 56 -7.27 11.74 17.99
CA VAL A 56 -6.93 11.47 19.40
C VAL A 56 -7.37 12.63 20.33
N THR A 57 -7.34 13.87 19.83
CA THR A 57 -7.86 15.01 20.59
C THR A 57 -9.37 14.90 20.78
N GLU A 58 -10.10 14.49 19.75
CA GLU A 58 -11.55 14.29 19.82
C GLU A 58 -11.91 13.13 20.75
N LEU A 59 -11.23 11.99 20.63
CA LEU A 59 -11.41 10.85 21.52
C LEU A 59 -11.19 11.24 22.98
N ARG A 60 -10.14 11.99 23.27
CA ARG A 60 -9.77 12.38 24.65
C ARG A 60 -10.72 13.41 25.26
N ARG A 61 -11.43 14.21 24.43
CA ARG A 61 -12.49 15.11 24.92
C ARG A 61 -13.70 14.36 25.46
N HIS A 62 -13.96 13.17 24.95
CA HIS A 62 -15.18 12.41 25.22
C HIS A 62 -14.95 11.10 25.99
N SER A 63 -13.69 10.68 26.20
CA SER A 63 -13.38 9.43 26.87
C SER A 63 -12.03 9.47 27.59
N THR A 64 -11.93 8.76 28.72
CA THR A 64 -10.70 8.44 29.45
C THR A 64 -10.13 7.08 29.08
N SER A 65 -10.82 6.31 28.25
CA SER A 65 -10.40 4.99 27.80
C SER A 65 -9.03 5.03 27.10
N PRO A 66 -8.21 4.00 27.24
CA PRO A 66 -6.88 3.97 26.64
C PRO A 66 -6.91 4.09 25.12
N ILE A 67 -5.99 4.89 24.60
CA ILE A 67 -5.78 5.10 23.16
C ILE A 67 -4.47 4.43 22.77
N ILE A 68 -4.56 3.44 21.89
CA ILE A 68 -3.43 2.66 21.40
C ILE A 68 -3.21 2.98 19.91
N VAL A 69 -1.98 3.37 19.54
CA VAL A 69 -1.63 3.71 18.16
C VAL A 69 -0.68 2.67 17.58
N GLY A 70 -0.92 2.27 16.34
CA GLY A 70 -0.08 1.40 15.55
C GLY A 70 0.02 1.85 14.10
N GLY A 71 0.53 0.98 13.24
CA GLY A 71 0.82 1.27 11.83
C GLY A 71 2.15 2.02 11.63
N PRO A 72 2.49 2.46 10.42
CA PRO A 72 3.78 3.08 10.12
C PRO A 72 4.16 4.28 10.98
N VAL A 73 3.20 5.07 11.47
CA VAL A 73 3.45 6.20 12.39
C VAL A 73 4.06 5.75 13.72
N SER A 74 3.90 4.49 14.10
CA SER A 74 4.43 3.93 15.35
C SER A 74 5.96 3.99 15.44
N PHE A 75 6.67 4.07 14.32
CA PHE A 75 8.11 4.27 14.30
C PHE A 75 8.55 5.70 14.71
N GLU A 76 7.57 6.63 14.82
CA GLU A 76 7.76 7.96 15.42
C GLU A 76 7.28 8.01 16.91
N TYR A 77 7.32 6.89 17.61
CA TYR A 77 6.72 6.73 18.95
C TYR A 77 7.12 7.83 19.93
N ASN A 78 8.37 8.28 19.92
CA ASN A 78 8.81 9.40 20.77
C ASN A 78 8.01 10.67 20.51
N ARG A 79 7.85 11.02 19.23
CA ARG A 79 7.08 12.19 18.82
C ARG A 79 5.60 12.04 19.15
N VAL A 80 5.01 10.91 18.77
CA VAL A 80 3.58 10.64 19.00
C VAL A 80 3.25 10.68 20.49
N LEU A 81 4.03 10.02 21.35
CA LEU A 81 3.84 10.05 22.80
C LEU A 81 4.11 11.42 23.40
N SER A 82 5.06 12.21 22.89
CA SER A 82 5.37 13.55 23.44
C SER A 82 4.32 14.60 23.05
N GLU A 83 3.79 14.54 21.84
CA GLU A 83 2.93 15.58 21.28
C GLU A 83 1.42 15.28 21.38
N LEU A 84 1.03 13.99 21.50
CA LEU A 84 -0.37 13.57 21.45
C LEU A 84 -0.81 12.86 22.74
N PRO A 85 -2.11 12.96 23.12
CA PRO A 85 -2.67 12.28 24.29
C PRO A 85 -2.94 10.79 24.01
N VAL A 86 -1.90 10.05 23.60
CA VAL A 86 -1.90 8.61 23.34
C VAL A 86 -1.27 7.90 24.54
N ASP A 87 -1.81 6.76 24.94
CA ASP A 87 -1.32 6.00 26.09
C ASP A 87 -0.26 4.98 25.71
N TYR A 88 -0.49 4.25 24.61
CA TYR A 88 0.38 3.14 24.18
C TYR A 88 0.62 3.18 22.68
N ILE A 89 1.79 2.68 22.26
CA ILE A 89 2.13 2.49 20.85
C ILE A 89 2.65 1.08 20.64
N ILE A 90 2.05 0.34 19.69
CA ILE A 90 2.57 -0.94 19.22
C ILE A 90 3.35 -0.70 17.94
N ILE A 91 4.66 -1.04 17.97
CA ILE A 91 5.58 -0.75 16.87
C ILE A 91 5.71 -1.95 15.94
N GLY A 92 5.48 -1.72 14.65
CA GLY A 92 5.59 -2.76 13.61
C GLY A 92 4.37 -3.65 13.51
N GLU A 93 4.58 -4.97 13.51
CA GLU A 93 3.51 -5.97 13.32
C GLU A 93 2.76 -6.22 14.62
N ALA A 94 1.43 -6.34 14.53
CA ALA A 94 0.56 -6.37 15.70
C ALA A 94 0.29 -7.79 16.25
N GLU A 95 0.48 -8.83 15.46
CA GLU A 95 -0.02 -10.18 15.75
C GLU A 95 0.49 -10.75 17.09
N ILE A 96 1.73 -10.50 17.43
CA ILE A 96 2.33 -10.95 18.70
C ILE A 96 2.16 -9.90 19.80
N PRO A 97 2.59 -8.63 19.59
CA PRO A 97 2.51 -7.62 20.64
C PRO A 97 1.10 -7.35 21.13
N LEU A 98 0.13 -7.29 20.19
CA LEU A 98 -1.25 -6.97 20.55
C LEU A 98 -1.90 -8.06 21.41
N ARG A 99 -1.67 -9.34 21.11
CA ARG A 99 -2.19 -10.43 21.95
C ARG A 99 -1.61 -10.40 23.36
N HIS A 100 -0.29 -10.20 23.50
CA HIS A 100 0.34 -10.04 24.81
C HIS A 100 -0.19 -8.82 25.54
N PHE A 101 -0.34 -7.69 24.85
CA PHE A 101 -0.89 -6.46 25.43
C PHE A 101 -2.32 -6.66 25.94
N MET A 102 -3.18 -7.28 25.14
CA MET A 102 -4.58 -7.55 25.52
C MET A 102 -4.67 -8.52 26.70
N GLN A 103 -3.79 -9.52 26.78
CA GLN A 103 -3.71 -10.39 27.95
C GLN A 103 -3.35 -9.59 29.21
N CYS A 104 -2.33 -8.72 29.15
CA CYS A 104 -1.99 -7.84 30.27
C CYS A 104 -3.13 -6.90 30.69
N LEU A 105 -3.96 -6.46 29.72
CA LEU A 105 -5.14 -5.65 30.04
C LEU A 105 -6.20 -6.44 30.81
N LYS A 106 -6.42 -7.71 30.45
CA LYS A 106 -7.35 -8.60 31.16
C LYS A 106 -6.90 -8.93 32.59
N ASP A 107 -5.59 -9.14 32.77
CA ASP A 107 -5.01 -9.53 34.06
C ASP A 107 -4.85 -8.35 35.05
N GLY A 108 -5.43 -7.17 34.77
CA GLY A 108 -5.44 -6.03 35.68
C GLY A 108 -4.19 -5.14 35.61
N ARG A 109 -3.35 -5.27 34.58
CA ARG A 109 -2.26 -4.35 34.20
C ARG A 109 -1.19 -4.08 35.25
N ALA A 110 -0.66 -5.10 35.84
CA ALA A 110 0.59 -4.88 36.54
C ALA A 110 1.63 -4.30 35.57
N TYR A 111 2.30 -3.21 35.93
CA TYR A 111 3.37 -2.57 35.15
C TYR A 111 4.39 -3.60 34.64
N GLU A 112 4.72 -4.58 35.47
CA GLU A 112 5.57 -5.72 35.13
C GLU A 112 5.09 -6.58 33.95
N CYS A 113 3.77 -6.62 33.71
CA CYS A 113 3.22 -7.30 32.55
C CYS A 113 3.47 -6.50 31.27
N LEU A 114 3.28 -5.19 31.30
CA LEU A 114 3.51 -4.31 30.14
C LEU A 114 4.96 -4.30 29.67
N GLU A 115 5.91 -4.39 30.60
CA GLU A 115 7.35 -4.47 30.28
C GLU A 115 7.72 -5.75 29.47
N LYS A 116 6.91 -6.80 29.58
CA LYS A 116 7.09 -8.05 28.85
C LYS A 116 6.43 -8.06 27.47
N VAL A 117 5.57 -7.09 27.16
CA VAL A 117 4.95 -6.97 25.83
C VAL A 117 6.01 -6.52 24.83
N PRO A 118 6.32 -7.29 23.78
CA PRO A 118 7.34 -6.88 22.81
C PRO A 118 6.88 -5.67 22.01
N ALA A 119 7.82 -4.83 21.61
CA ALA A 119 7.60 -3.67 20.74
C ALA A 119 6.50 -2.70 21.22
N LEU A 120 6.33 -2.57 22.54
CA LEU A 120 5.41 -1.63 23.17
C LEU A 120 6.16 -0.38 23.60
N ALA A 121 5.64 0.80 23.25
CA ALA A 121 6.11 2.08 23.78
C ALA A 121 5.01 2.79 24.57
N PHE A 122 5.37 3.35 25.73
CA PHE A 122 4.45 4.06 26.62
C PHE A 122 5.18 5.04 27.55
N ARG A 123 4.42 5.92 28.20
CA ARG A 123 4.97 6.81 29.22
C ARG A 123 5.08 6.10 30.56
N SER A 124 6.26 6.21 31.19
CA SER A 124 6.51 5.80 32.55
C SER A 124 7.04 7.02 33.35
N GLY A 125 6.16 7.69 34.08
CA GLY A 125 6.45 9.00 34.64
C GLY A 125 6.82 10.02 33.55
N ASN A 126 7.98 10.64 33.67
CA ASN A 126 8.50 11.62 32.71
C ASN A 126 9.32 11.01 31.56
N ARG A 127 9.40 9.70 31.48
CA ARG A 127 10.19 9.01 30.44
C ARG A 127 9.29 8.23 29.49
N ILE A 128 9.75 8.09 28.24
CA ILE A 128 9.16 7.18 27.27
C ILE A 128 9.96 5.88 27.34
N THR A 129 9.27 4.79 27.63
CA THR A 129 9.84 3.44 27.68
C THR A 129 9.49 2.71 26.40
N LEU A 130 10.47 2.04 25.81
CA LEU A 130 10.31 1.07 24.72
C LEU A 130 10.78 -0.28 25.26
N THR A 131 9.90 -1.28 25.25
CA THR A 131 10.16 -2.60 25.85
C THR A 131 11.16 -3.42 25.05
N SER A 132 11.04 -3.43 23.72
CA SER A 132 11.99 -4.06 22.80
C SER A 132 11.86 -3.50 21.39
N ARG A 133 12.80 -3.88 20.50
CA ARG A 133 12.64 -3.66 19.07
C ARG A 133 11.42 -4.40 18.53
N HIS A 134 10.86 -3.94 17.38
CA HIS A 134 9.78 -4.64 16.69
C HIS A 134 10.18 -6.06 16.29
N VAL A 135 9.20 -6.94 16.24
CA VAL A 135 9.36 -8.35 15.89
C VAL A 135 8.60 -8.66 14.61
N TYR A 136 9.12 -9.60 13.84
CA TYR A 136 8.44 -10.08 12.63
C TYR A 136 7.58 -11.30 12.96
N THR A 137 6.35 -11.27 12.54
CA THR A 137 5.39 -12.36 12.74
C THR A 137 5.78 -13.57 11.88
N PRO A 138 5.91 -14.77 12.42
CA PRO A 138 6.16 -15.98 11.63
C PRO A 138 5.08 -16.22 10.56
N LYS A 139 5.47 -16.84 9.43
CA LYS A 139 4.60 -17.15 8.27
C LYS A 139 3.33 -17.89 8.69
N GLU A 140 3.47 -18.85 9.59
CA GLU A 140 2.37 -19.68 10.09
C GLU A 140 1.34 -18.84 10.87
N LEU A 141 1.80 -17.89 11.66
CA LEU A 141 0.92 -17.02 12.44
C LEU A 141 0.22 -15.99 11.54
N LEU A 142 0.89 -15.48 10.49
CA LEU A 142 0.25 -14.63 9.47
C LEU A 142 -0.95 -15.35 8.84
N SER A 143 -0.79 -16.63 8.50
CA SER A 143 -1.84 -17.46 7.90
C SER A 143 -2.96 -17.85 8.87
N LYS A 144 -2.66 -17.94 10.18
CA LYS A 144 -3.63 -18.26 11.24
C LYS A 144 -4.42 -17.05 11.72
N THR A 145 -3.87 -15.86 11.63
CA THR A 145 -4.54 -14.62 12.05
C THR A 145 -5.70 -14.32 11.10
N LYS A 146 -6.91 -14.21 11.66
CA LYS A 146 -8.13 -13.90 10.91
C LYS A 146 -8.36 -12.39 10.90
N PRO A 147 -8.35 -11.75 9.74
CA PRO A 147 -8.72 -10.33 9.63
C PRO A 147 -10.22 -10.15 9.88
N TRP A 148 -10.61 -8.98 10.38
CA TRP A 148 -12.02 -8.59 10.55
C TRP A 148 -12.76 -8.53 9.20
N ILE A 149 -13.93 -9.14 9.13
CA ILE A 149 -14.68 -9.35 7.89
C ILE A 149 -16.06 -8.68 7.86
N LYS A 150 -16.59 -8.22 8.99
CA LYS A 150 -17.95 -7.61 9.12
C LYS A 150 -18.01 -6.21 8.46
N VAL A 151 -17.51 -6.11 7.23
CA VAL A 151 -17.30 -4.84 6.52
C VAL A 151 -18.59 -4.12 6.15
N ASP A 152 -19.69 -4.84 6.02
CA ASP A 152 -21.04 -4.34 5.76
C ASP A 152 -21.61 -3.51 6.92
N VAL A 153 -21.07 -3.64 8.12
CA VAL A 153 -21.47 -2.82 9.28
C VAL A 153 -20.97 -1.37 9.12
N SER A 154 -19.74 -1.19 8.62
CA SER A 154 -19.02 0.09 8.64
C SER A 154 -18.86 0.75 7.27
N TYR A 155 -18.92 -0.03 6.20
CA TYR A 155 -18.64 0.42 4.84
C TYR A 155 -19.84 0.20 3.92
N LYS A 156 -20.75 1.17 3.86
CA LYS A 156 -21.99 1.10 3.06
C LYS A 156 -21.99 2.12 1.91
N PRO A 157 -22.35 1.72 0.69
CA PRO A 157 -22.54 0.34 0.24
C PRO A 157 -21.19 -0.37 0.06
N THR A 158 -21.09 -1.62 0.51
CA THR A 158 -19.83 -2.37 0.60
C THR A 158 -19.13 -2.52 -0.75
N TRP A 159 -19.85 -2.79 -1.80
CA TRP A 159 -19.32 -3.09 -3.14
C TRP A 159 -18.60 -1.92 -3.86
N ILE A 160 -18.75 -0.69 -3.43
CA ILE A 160 -17.97 0.43 -3.99
C ILE A 160 -16.54 0.48 -3.46
N TYR A 161 -16.27 -0.14 -2.32
CA TYR A 161 -14.95 -0.13 -1.71
C TYR A 161 -14.02 -1.19 -2.32
N ARG A 162 -12.73 -0.91 -2.33
CA ARG A 162 -11.68 -1.89 -2.56
C ARG A 162 -11.21 -2.44 -1.24
N PHE A 163 -11.29 -3.76 -1.07
CA PHE A 163 -10.79 -4.45 0.10
C PHE A 163 -9.45 -5.08 -0.21
N TYR A 164 -8.46 -4.71 0.57
CA TYR A 164 -7.11 -5.23 0.45
C TYR A 164 -6.99 -6.52 1.25
N VAL A 165 -6.64 -7.60 0.59
CA VAL A 165 -6.34 -8.91 1.18
C VAL A 165 -4.84 -9.12 1.10
N GLU A 166 -4.17 -9.15 2.24
CA GLU A 166 -2.73 -9.37 2.29
C GLU A 166 -2.40 -10.80 1.84
N VAL A 167 -1.59 -10.93 0.79
CA VAL A 167 -1.12 -12.24 0.33
C VAL A 167 0.31 -12.49 0.76
N LEU A 168 1.08 -11.44 0.96
CA LEU A 168 2.48 -11.47 1.33
C LEU A 168 2.83 -10.21 2.14
N ARG A 169 3.68 -10.38 3.14
CA ARG A 169 4.26 -9.30 3.95
C ARG A 169 5.77 -9.30 3.85
N GLY A 170 6.37 -8.10 3.88
CA GLY A 170 7.83 -7.91 3.74
C GLY A 170 8.24 -7.66 2.29
N CYS A 171 9.53 -7.48 2.06
CA CYS A 171 10.09 -7.19 0.74
C CYS A 171 11.48 -7.81 0.61
N SER A 172 11.77 -8.38 -0.55
CA SER A 172 13.06 -9.02 -0.83
C SER A 172 14.20 -8.04 -1.12
N ASN A 173 13.94 -6.74 -1.25
CA ASN A 173 15.03 -5.79 -1.46
C ASN A 173 15.74 -5.43 -0.14
N PHE A 174 16.82 -6.11 0.15
CA PHE A 174 17.73 -5.79 1.25
C PHE A 174 19.01 -5.07 0.80
N SER A 175 19.02 -4.60 -0.43
CA SER A 175 20.04 -3.64 -0.89
C SER A 175 19.93 -2.33 -0.10
N ARG A 176 20.98 -1.53 -0.12
CA ARG A 176 21.04 -0.25 0.60
C ARG A 176 21.68 0.83 -0.27
N PRO A 177 21.44 2.11 0.01
CA PRO A 177 22.24 3.18 -0.53
C PRO A 177 23.73 2.97 -0.26
N LEU A 178 24.56 3.08 -1.30
CA LEU A 178 26.03 2.92 -1.25
C LEU A 178 26.71 4.29 -1.28
N ILE A 179 26.29 5.18 -0.37
CA ILE A 179 26.78 6.55 -0.28
C ILE A 179 27.31 6.85 1.11
N SER A 180 28.36 7.69 1.17
CA SER A 180 28.93 8.19 2.42
C SER A 180 28.85 9.72 2.41
N LYS A 181 27.60 10.24 2.54
CA LYS A 181 27.25 11.67 2.54
C LYS A 181 26.05 11.95 3.42
N GLY A 182 25.94 13.19 3.91
CA GLY A 182 24.74 13.70 4.56
C GLY A 182 24.32 12.97 5.85
N GLY A 183 25.22 12.24 6.49
CA GLY A 183 24.94 11.42 7.66
C GLY A 183 24.81 9.92 7.38
N LEU A 184 24.65 9.51 6.11
CA LEU A 184 24.81 8.12 5.71
C LEU A 184 26.30 7.79 5.61
N ASN A 185 26.77 6.83 6.40
CA ASN A 185 28.20 6.46 6.50
C ASN A 185 28.42 5.03 5.97
N CYS A 186 28.10 4.79 4.69
CA CYS A 186 28.34 3.50 4.07
C CYS A 186 29.85 3.27 3.90
N ILE A 187 30.38 2.21 4.53
CA ILE A 187 31.80 1.82 4.42
C ILE A 187 32.09 0.97 3.18
N LEU A 188 31.15 0.85 2.25
CA LEU A 188 31.26 0.10 0.98
C LEU A 188 31.70 -1.37 1.18
N CYS A 189 31.30 -2.01 2.27
CA CYS A 189 31.61 -3.41 2.55
C CYS A 189 30.93 -4.41 1.61
N MET A 190 30.02 -3.94 0.77
CA MET A 190 29.26 -4.70 -0.23
C MET A 190 28.42 -5.87 0.30
N LYS A 191 28.25 -6.07 1.62
CA LYS A 191 27.41 -7.13 2.18
C LYS A 191 25.98 -7.09 1.65
N CYS A 192 25.39 -5.90 1.49
CA CYS A 192 24.04 -5.74 0.94
C CYS A 192 23.92 -6.01 -0.57
N ARG A 193 25.02 -6.41 -1.22
CA ARG A 193 25.09 -6.88 -2.61
C ARG A 193 25.68 -8.29 -2.72
N SER A 194 25.96 -8.95 -1.58
CA SER A 194 26.49 -10.32 -1.55
C SER A 194 25.56 -11.30 -2.26
N SER A 195 26.12 -12.37 -2.86
CA SER A 195 25.33 -13.51 -3.33
C SER A 195 24.77 -14.32 -2.16
N SER A 196 25.40 -14.24 -0.98
CA SER A 196 24.86 -14.82 0.27
C SER A 196 23.70 -13.97 0.77
N LEU A 197 22.50 -14.54 0.77
CA LEU A 197 21.28 -13.84 1.20
C LEU A 197 21.32 -13.47 2.69
N VAL A 198 21.99 -14.26 3.53
CA VAL A 198 22.15 -14.02 4.97
C VAL A 198 23.01 -12.77 5.22
N ASP A 199 24.06 -12.57 4.45
CA ASP A 199 24.95 -11.41 4.61
C ASP A 199 24.23 -10.08 4.40
N ARG A 200 23.18 -10.07 3.59
CA ARG A 200 22.39 -8.86 3.28
C ARG A 200 21.54 -8.39 4.46
N VAL A 201 21.25 -9.27 5.42
CA VAL A 201 20.40 -8.93 6.56
C VAL A 201 21.05 -7.84 7.42
N THR A 202 22.35 -7.97 7.71
CA THR A 202 23.08 -7.08 8.59
C THR A 202 23.86 -6.00 7.83
N CYS A 203 23.95 -4.81 8.40
CA CYS A 203 24.78 -3.72 7.89
C CYS A 203 25.70 -3.22 9.01
N PRO A 204 27.03 -3.25 8.82
CA PRO A 204 27.97 -2.73 9.83
C PRO A 204 27.80 -1.23 10.14
N SER A 205 27.24 -0.47 9.20
CA SER A 205 26.93 0.96 9.36
C SER A 205 25.47 1.19 9.83
N GLU A 206 24.74 0.15 10.23
CA GLU A 206 23.35 0.20 10.71
C GLU A 206 22.37 0.91 9.76
N ILE A 207 22.69 0.99 8.45
CA ILE A 207 21.80 1.58 7.46
C ILE A 207 20.59 0.64 7.26
N PRO A 208 19.36 1.12 7.41
CA PRO A 208 18.16 0.34 7.16
C PRO A 208 18.14 -0.32 5.77
N PRO A 209 17.65 -1.57 5.64
CA PRO A 209 17.57 -2.25 4.34
C PRO A 209 16.51 -1.64 3.43
N GLY A 210 16.67 -1.86 2.13
CA GLY A 210 15.72 -1.46 1.11
C GLY A 210 16.08 -0.19 0.37
N CYS A 211 15.18 0.22 -0.51
CA CYS A 211 15.29 1.51 -1.19
C CYS A 211 15.37 2.64 -0.15
N GLY A 212 16.28 3.60 -0.34
CA GLY A 212 16.56 4.65 0.65
C GLY A 212 15.36 5.44 1.16
N PHE A 213 14.30 5.48 0.39
CA PHE A 213 13.04 6.16 0.71
C PHE A 213 11.96 5.22 1.29
N CYS A 214 12.18 3.89 1.32
CA CYS A 214 11.16 2.90 1.64
C CYS A 214 11.47 2.20 2.96
N ALA A 215 10.48 2.15 3.86
CA ALA A 215 10.61 1.52 5.17
C ALA A 215 10.20 0.03 5.20
N VAL A 216 9.59 -0.50 4.14
CA VAL A 216 8.99 -1.84 4.14
C VAL A 216 9.96 -2.95 4.56
N PRO A 217 11.20 -3.07 4.02
CA PRO A 217 12.11 -4.12 4.45
C PRO A 217 12.54 -4.01 5.92
N TYR A 218 12.63 -2.79 6.45
CA TYR A 218 12.97 -2.56 7.85
C TYR A 218 11.79 -2.83 8.79
N MET A 219 10.58 -2.39 8.40
CA MET A 219 9.38 -2.55 9.23
C MET A 219 8.86 -3.99 9.25
N PHE A 220 8.93 -4.67 8.10
CA PHE A 220 8.25 -5.95 7.87
C PHE A 220 9.20 -7.09 7.48
N GLY A 221 10.50 -6.87 7.43
CA GLY A 221 11.49 -7.89 7.13
C GLY A 221 11.44 -8.48 5.72
N PRO A 222 12.04 -9.68 5.53
CA PRO A 222 11.97 -10.44 4.30
C PRO A 222 10.54 -10.90 3.97
N PRO A 223 10.24 -11.24 2.70
CA PRO A 223 8.94 -11.75 2.27
C PRO A 223 8.50 -12.98 3.05
N ARG A 224 7.23 -13.00 3.42
CA ARG A 224 6.53 -14.12 4.07
C ARG A 224 5.12 -14.20 3.49
N SER A 225 4.89 -15.24 2.68
CA SER A 225 3.61 -15.48 2.01
C SER A 225 2.60 -16.11 2.95
N ARG A 226 1.35 -15.68 2.89
CA ARG A 226 0.23 -16.35 3.54
C ARG A 226 -0.18 -17.60 2.76
N SER A 227 -0.74 -18.59 3.43
CA SER A 227 -1.24 -19.81 2.77
C SER A 227 -2.44 -19.48 1.86
N ILE A 228 -2.52 -20.14 0.71
CA ILE A 228 -3.62 -20.00 -0.26
C ILE A 228 -4.98 -20.18 0.43
N GLY A 229 -5.12 -21.22 1.24
CA GLY A 229 -6.38 -21.47 1.96
C GLY A 229 -6.80 -20.37 2.91
N SER A 230 -5.86 -19.63 3.54
CA SER A 230 -6.21 -18.49 4.38
C SER A 230 -6.67 -17.28 3.57
N ILE A 231 -6.06 -17.07 2.40
CA ILE A 231 -6.39 -15.97 1.48
C ILE A 231 -7.76 -16.19 0.85
N VAL A 232 -8.02 -17.39 0.31
CA VAL A 232 -9.30 -17.77 -0.30
C VAL A 232 -10.43 -17.60 0.69
N ARG A 233 -10.30 -18.16 1.91
CA ARG A 233 -11.30 -18.04 2.98
C ARG A 233 -11.62 -16.58 3.32
N GLU A 234 -10.60 -15.73 3.47
CA GLU A 234 -10.81 -14.30 3.73
C GLU A 234 -11.58 -13.62 2.59
N ILE A 235 -11.29 -13.98 1.32
CA ILE A 235 -12.01 -13.43 0.17
C ILE A 235 -13.46 -13.88 0.17
N GLU A 236 -13.74 -15.18 0.37
CA GLU A 236 -15.10 -15.73 0.44
C GLU A 236 -15.91 -15.05 1.55
N GLU A 237 -15.33 -14.91 2.74
CA GLU A 237 -15.99 -14.23 3.86
C GLU A 237 -16.28 -12.75 3.54
N LEU A 238 -15.34 -12.01 2.94
CA LEU A 238 -15.57 -10.63 2.50
C LEU A 238 -16.66 -10.52 1.43
N VAL A 239 -16.69 -11.46 0.49
CA VAL A 239 -17.70 -11.52 -0.58
C VAL A 239 -19.09 -11.78 0.00
N ASN A 240 -19.21 -12.66 0.99
CA ASN A 240 -20.45 -12.92 1.74
C ASN A 240 -20.95 -11.67 2.48
N HIS A 241 -20.04 -10.78 2.92
CA HIS A 241 -20.37 -9.45 3.46
C HIS A 241 -20.49 -8.35 2.39
N GLY A 242 -20.69 -8.72 1.13
CA GLY A 242 -21.01 -7.79 0.03
C GLY A 242 -19.82 -7.15 -0.68
N ALA A 243 -18.58 -7.53 -0.40
CA ALA A 243 -17.43 -7.03 -1.15
C ALA A 243 -17.49 -7.48 -2.62
N ARG A 244 -17.16 -6.56 -3.55
CA ARG A 244 -17.13 -6.84 -5.01
C ARG A 244 -15.81 -6.46 -5.66
N ARG A 245 -14.88 -5.90 -4.90
CA ARG A 245 -13.60 -5.39 -5.41
C ARG A 245 -12.48 -5.79 -4.45
N ILE A 246 -11.73 -6.82 -4.81
CA ILE A 246 -10.64 -7.39 -4.01
C ILE A 246 -9.30 -6.97 -4.62
N VAL A 247 -8.37 -6.57 -3.79
CA VAL A 247 -6.98 -6.32 -4.17
C VAL A 247 -6.08 -7.28 -3.41
N LEU A 248 -5.41 -8.18 -4.12
CA LEU A 248 -4.37 -9.04 -3.56
C LEU A 248 -3.16 -8.16 -3.22
N SER A 249 -3.01 -7.84 -1.96
CA SER A 249 -2.06 -6.84 -1.47
C SER A 249 -0.74 -7.45 -1.10
N ALA A 250 0.32 -6.88 -1.65
CA ALA A 250 1.70 -7.17 -1.32
C ALA A 250 2.56 -5.92 -1.59
N PRO A 251 3.71 -5.72 -0.90
CA PRO A 251 4.70 -4.74 -1.31
C PRO A 251 5.24 -5.01 -2.73
N ASP A 252 5.32 -6.29 -3.09
CA ASP A 252 5.56 -6.79 -4.44
C ASP A 252 4.84 -8.15 -4.59
N PHE A 253 3.87 -8.21 -5.48
CA PHE A 253 3.08 -9.43 -5.68
C PHE A 253 3.94 -10.60 -6.21
N LEU A 254 4.96 -10.33 -7.02
CA LEU A 254 5.83 -11.36 -7.58
C LEU A 254 6.84 -11.93 -6.56
N ASP A 255 6.91 -11.40 -5.34
CA ASP A 255 7.63 -12.04 -4.24
C ASP A 255 6.84 -13.21 -3.62
N TYR A 256 5.56 -13.43 -3.99
CA TYR A 256 4.74 -14.50 -3.44
C TYR A 256 5.34 -15.90 -3.72
N GLY A 257 5.55 -16.67 -2.66
CA GLY A 257 6.14 -18.02 -2.70
C GLY A 257 7.62 -18.08 -3.06
N ARG A 258 8.30 -16.94 -3.30
CA ARG A 258 9.74 -16.94 -3.64
C ARG A 258 10.62 -17.35 -2.47
N GLU A 259 10.18 -17.08 -1.23
CA GLU A 259 10.89 -17.52 -0.03
C GLU A 259 10.99 -19.06 0.07
N GLU A 260 10.16 -19.79 -0.65
CA GLU A 260 10.19 -21.26 -0.69
C GLU A 260 11.27 -21.82 -1.65
N LEU A 261 11.87 -20.96 -2.46
CA LEU A 261 12.94 -21.30 -3.40
C LEU A 261 14.34 -21.16 -2.79
N VAL A 262 14.45 -20.79 -1.51
CA VAL A 262 15.73 -20.54 -0.83
C VAL A 262 15.68 -21.05 0.61
N ASP A 263 16.83 -21.54 1.10
CA ASP A 263 16.97 -22.07 2.47
C ASP A 263 17.28 -20.97 3.52
N SER A 264 17.22 -19.71 3.13
CA SER A 264 17.57 -18.55 3.96
C SER A 264 16.59 -17.42 3.71
N PRO A 265 16.58 -16.36 4.56
CA PRO A 265 15.69 -15.21 4.32
C PRO A 265 15.89 -14.65 2.91
N LEU A 266 14.81 -14.51 2.15
CA LEU A 266 14.83 -13.93 0.80
C LEU A 266 15.17 -12.43 0.86
N THR A 267 16.39 -12.07 0.48
CA THR A 267 16.94 -10.70 0.60
C THR A 267 17.48 -10.14 -0.71
N ASP A 268 17.30 -10.87 -1.82
CA ASP A 268 17.61 -10.38 -3.16
C ASP A 268 16.33 -10.03 -3.94
N PRO A 269 16.22 -8.79 -4.48
CA PRO A 269 15.00 -8.37 -5.16
C PRO A 269 14.73 -9.08 -6.48
N CYS A 270 15.76 -9.64 -7.15
CA CYS A 270 15.65 -10.17 -8.49
C CYS A 270 16.06 -11.65 -8.62
N THR A 271 16.66 -12.24 -7.58
CA THR A 271 17.13 -13.63 -7.55
C THR A 271 16.65 -14.33 -6.27
N PRO A 272 16.07 -15.53 -6.36
CA PRO A 272 15.67 -16.27 -7.57
C PRO A 272 14.58 -15.52 -8.36
N LEU A 273 14.23 -16.00 -9.56
CA LEU A 273 13.09 -15.48 -10.33
C LEU A 273 11.76 -15.71 -9.60
N ALA A 274 10.67 -15.18 -10.12
CA ALA A 274 9.34 -15.36 -9.56
C ALA A 274 8.98 -16.86 -9.46
N ASN A 275 8.36 -17.27 -8.36
CA ASN A 275 7.83 -18.62 -8.20
C ASN A 275 6.50 -18.72 -8.97
N ARG A 276 6.60 -19.12 -10.25
CA ARG A 276 5.47 -19.16 -11.18
C ARG A 276 4.37 -20.10 -10.70
N ASP A 277 4.76 -21.28 -10.21
CA ASP A 277 3.82 -22.31 -9.74
C ASP A 277 3.02 -21.81 -8.52
N ALA A 278 3.68 -21.13 -7.58
CA ALA A 278 3.01 -20.56 -6.41
C ALA A 278 2.04 -19.42 -6.82
N ILE A 279 2.45 -18.54 -7.74
CA ILE A 279 1.62 -17.45 -8.23
C ILE A 279 0.41 -17.98 -8.99
N GLU A 280 0.61 -18.94 -9.90
CA GLU A 280 -0.46 -19.54 -10.68
C GLU A 280 -1.44 -20.31 -9.78
N SER A 281 -0.94 -21.08 -8.81
CA SER A 281 -1.75 -21.80 -7.83
C SER A 281 -2.60 -20.85 -6.99
N LEU A 282 -2.04 -19.72 -6.55
CA LEU A 282 -2.79 -18.68 -5.82
C LEU A 282 -3.91 -18.09 -6.70
N LEU A 283 -3.56 -17.65 -7.91
CA LEU A 283 -4.52 -17.01 -8.82
C LEU A 283 -5.61 -18.00 -9.22
N ASN A 284 -5.25 -19.24 -9.57
CA ASN A 284 -6.22 -20.28 -9.91
C ASN A 284 -7.22 -20.53 -8.76
N SER A 285 -6.73 -20.63 -7.53
CA SER A 285 -7.59 -20.83 -6.35
C SER A 285 -8.53 -19.65 -6.12
N VAL A 286 -8.03 -18.42 -6.23
CA VAL A 286 -8.84 -17.20 -6.07
C VAL A 286 -9.89 -17.06 -7.19
N PHE A 287 -9.51 -17.36 -8.43
CA PHE A 287 -10.40 -17.27 -9.59
C PHE A 287 -11.37 -18.47 -9.72
N SER A 288 -11.19 -19.50 -8.88
CA SER A 288 -12.16 -20.60 -8.73
C SER A 288 -13.32 -20.27 -7.79
N ILE A 289 -13.26 -19.19 -7.00
CA ILE A 289 -14.37 -18.70 -6.19
C ILE A 289 -15.53 -18.31 -7.13
N ASP A 290 -16.73 -18.80 -6.87
CA ASP A 290 -17.88 -18.68 -7.78
C ASP A 290 -18.21 -17.24 -8.18
N GLU A 291 -18.16 -16.30 -7.23
CA GLU A 291 -18.41 -14.88 -7.49
C GLU A 291 -17.30 -14.21 -8.30
N VAL A 292 -16.06 -14.66 -8.18
CA VAL A 292 -14.95 -14.20 -9.00
C VAL A 292 -15.07 -14.79 -10.40
N LYS A 293 -15.30 -16.09 -10.50
CA LYS A 293 -15.47 -16.84 -11.75
C LYS A 293 -16.65 -16.29 -12.58
N SER A 294 -17.75 -15.93 -11.95
CA SER A 294 -18.92 -15.32 -12.60
C SER A 294 -18.72 -13.85 -13.00
N GLY A 295 -17.61 -13.21 -12.60
CA GLY A 295 -17.35 -11.80 -12.83
C GLY A 295 -18.13 -10.82 -11.96
N LYS A 296 -18.84 -11.30 -10.94
CA LYS A 296 -19.49 -10.44 -9.92
C LYS A 296 -18.45 -9.74 -9.05
N VAL A 297 -17.34 -10.41 -8.74
CA VAL A 297 -16.23 -9.87 -7.96
C VAL A 297 -15.03 -9.64 -8.88
N THR A 298 -14.44 -8.46 -8.77
CA THR A 298 -13.21 -8.10 -9.50
C THR A 298 -12.01 -8.28 -8.59
N VAL A 299 -11.02 -9.04 -9.06
CA VAL A 299 -9.73 -9.22 -8.37
C VAL A 299 -8.66 -8.43 -9.11
N MET A 300 -7.78 -7.78 -8.35
CA MET A 300 -6.68 -6.95 -8.83
C MET A 300 -5.43 -7.23 -8.00
N ILE A 301 -4.27 -6.91 -8.56
CA ILE A 301 -3.00 -6.78 -7.83
C ILE A 301 -2.53 -5.32 -7.89
N GLU A 302 -1.47 -4.99 -7.18
CA GLU A 302 -0.89 -3.64 -7.24
C GLU A 302 0.56 -3.68 -7.70
N ASN A 303 1.50 -3.69 -6.76
CA ASN A 303 2.92 -3.50 -7.05
C ASN A 303 3.60 -4.79 -7.51
N ILE A 304 4.45 -4.67 -8.51
CA ILE A 304 5.34 -5.71 -8.97
C ILE A 304 6.74 -5.17 -9.25
N LYS A 305 7.78 -6.00 -9.03
CA LYS A 305 9.16 -5.69 -9.43
C LYS A 305 9.40 -6.05 -10.89
N ALA A 306 9.85 -5.07 -11.64
CA ALA A 306 10.10 -5.24 -13.07
C ALA A 306 11.12 -6.34 -13.41
N CYS A 307 12.11 -6.58 -12.56
CA CYS A 307 13.13 -7.60 -12.81
C CYS A 307 12.60 -9.04 -12.67
N LEU A 308 11.43 -9.23 -12.09
CA LEU A 308 10.76 -10.52 -11.93
C LEU A 308 9.76 -10.83 -13.05
N VAL A 309 9.55 -9.89 -13.98
CA VAL A 309 8.63 -10.06 -15.10
C VAL A 309 9.38 -10.65 -16.29
N ASP A 310 8.99 -11.83 -16.69
CA ASP A 310 9.32 -12.46 -17.96
C ASP A 310 8.05 -12.85 -18.73
N GLU A 311 8.19 -13.46 -19.90
CA GLU A 311 7.10 -13.79 -20.78
C GLU A 311 6.11 -14.78 -20.13
N GLU A 312 6.58 -15.74 -19.33
CA GLU A 312 5.73 -16.71 -18.64
C GLU A 312 4.95 -16.07 -17.49
N VAL A 313 5.61 -15.23 -16.68
CA VAL A 313 4.91 -14.42 -15.66
C VAL A 313 3.86 -13.53 -16.32
N GLY A 314 4.20 -12.90 -17.45
CA GLY A 314 3.25 -12.10 -18.24
C GLY A 314 2.01 -12.89 -18.62
N LYS A 315 2.17 -14.08 -19.19
CA LYS A 315 1.06 -14.98 -19.58
C LYS A 315 0.18 -15.37 -18.40
N ILE A 316 0.79 -15.78 -17.28
CA ILE A 316 0.05 -16.11 -16.04
C ILE A 316 -0.80 -14.91 -15.61
N LEU A 317 -0.20 -13.73 -15.47
CA LEU A 317 -0.92 -12.53 -15.07
C LEU A 317 -2.00 -12.13 -16.09
N GLY A 318 -1.72 -12.25 -17.39
CA GLY A 318 -2.68 -11.97 -18.48
C GLY A 318 -3.88 -12.91 -18.48
N THR A 319 -3.69 -14.17 -18.12
CA THR A 319 -4.77 -15.16 -18.03
C THR A 319 -5.83 -14.75 -17.00
N TYR A 320 -5.40 -14.34 -15.81
CA TYR A 320 -6.32 -14.05 -14.70
C TYR A 320 -6.68 -12.56 -14.57
N LEU A 321 -5.75 -11.65 -14.87
CA LEU A 321 -5.84 -10.23 -14.51
C LEU A 321 -6.01 -9.29 -15.72
N LYS A 322 -6.31 -9.82 -16.89
CA LYS A 322 -6.49 -9.04 -18.12
C LYS A 322 -7.44 -7.85 -17.92
N GLY A 323 -6.99 -6.67 -18.35
CA GLY A 323 -7.74 -5.42 -18.24
C GLY A 323 -7.62 -4.73 -16.88
N THR A 324 -6.85 -5.28 -15.92
CA THR A 324 -6.56 -4.61 -14.65
C THR A 324 -5.25 -3.84 -14.69
N THR A 325 -5.02 -2.97 -13.70
CA THR A 325 -3.78 -2.22 -13.56
C THR A 325 -2.72 -3.02 -12.80
N VAL A 326 -1.46 -2.81 -13.16
CA VAL A 326 -0.29 -3.22 -12.39
C VAL A 326 0.63 -2.03 -12.18
N HIS A 327 1.24 -1.92 -11.01
CA HIS A 327 2.04 -0.77 -10.62
C HIS A 327 3.53 -1.13 -10.59
N ILE A 328 4.35 -0.35 -11.29
CA ILE A 328 5.79 -0.58 -11.43
C ILE A 328 6.55 0.67 -11.01
N GLY A 329 7.45 0.53 -10.03
CA GLY A 329 8.32 1.61 -9.62
C GLY A 329 9.55 1.73 -10.55
N LEU A 330 9.65 2.81 -11.30
CA LEU A 330 10.87 3.21 -12.01
C LEU A 330 11.76 4.06 -11.10
N GLU A 331 11.16 4.93 -10.33
CA GLU A 331 11.69 5.98 -9.48
C GLU A 331 12.42 7.05 -10.29
N THR A 332 13.55 6.72 -10.93
CA THR A 332 14.25 7.59 -11.90
C THR A 332 14.66 6.82 -13.15
N GLY A 333 15.01 7.53 -14.20
CA GLY A 333 15.55 6.94 -15.42
C GLY A 333 17.06 6.72 -15.40
N CYS A 334 17.73 6.86 -14.24
CA CYS A 334 19.16 6.74 -14.10
C CYS A 334 19.54 5.48 -13.32
N ASP A 335 20.03 4.46 -14.01
CA ASP A 335 20.37 3.16 -13.42
C ASP A 335 21.41 3.28 -12.30
N TRP A 336 22.46 4.07 -12.52
CA TRP A 336 23.48 4.31 -11.51
C TRP A 336 22.88 4.93 -10.23
N TYR A 337 22.01 5.93 -10.39
CA TYR A 337 21.40 6.60 -9.26
C TYR A 337 20.44 5.67 -8.53
N ASN A 338 19.62 4.91 -9.25
CA ASN A 338 18.72 3.92 -8.67
C ASN A 338 19.48 2.86 -7.87
N ASP A 339 20.56 2.31 -8.43
CA ASP A 339 21.35 1.29 -7.73
C ASP A 339 22.14 1.86 -6.55
N ARG A 340 22.96 2.89 -6.80
CA ARG A 340 23.95 3.37 -5.82
C ARG A 340 23.36 4.31 -4.78
N VAL A 341 22.49 5.22 -5.21
CA VAL A 341 21.93 6.24 -4.32
C VAL A 341 20.63 5.76 -3.69
N LEU A 342 19.71 5.21 -4.47
CA LEU A 342 18.44 4.71 -3.91
C LEU A 342 18.56 3.33 -3.29
N GLY A 343 19.55 2.52 -3.63
CA GLY A 343 19.59 1.11 -3.17
C GLY A 343 18.55 0.24 -3.85
N LYS A 344 18.18 0.57 -5.09
CA LYS A 344 17.22 -0.17 -5.91
C LYS A 344 17.89 -0.71 -7.17
N PRO A 345 18.46 -1.93 -7.16
CA PRO A 345 19.20 -2.50 -8.28
C PRO A 345 18.29 -3.06 -9.38
N ILE A 346 17.31 -2.26 -9.83
CA ILE A 346 16.41 -2.58 -10.92
C ILE A 346 16.60 -1.54 -12.02
N SER A 347 17.05 -1.98 -13.20
CA SER A 347 17.39 -1.07 -14.29
C SER A 347 16.17 -0.56 -15.05
N VAL A 348 16.33 0.56 -15.75
CA VAL A 348 15.35 1.10 -16.69
C VAL A 348 14.96 0.07 -17.74
N ARG A 349 15.92 -0.73 -18.23
CA ARG A 349 15.68 -1.81 -19.20
C ARG A 349 14.71 -2.85 -18.65
N HIS A 350 14.82 -3.23 -17.37
CA HIS A 350 13.85 -4.14 -16.74
C HIS A 350 12.43 -3.55 -16.76
N VAL A 351 12.29 -2.26 -16.43
CA VAL A 351 10.98 -1.59 -16.41
C VAL A 351 10.38 -1.51 -17.81
N LEU A 352 11.14 -1.11 -18.82
CA LEU A 352 10.65 -1.03 -20.21
C LEU A 352 10.21 -2.40 -20.72
N ARG A 353 11.05 -3.44 -20.51
CA ARG A 353 10.70 -4.82 -20.89
C ARG A 353 9.43 -5.31 -20.18
N ALA A 354 9.35 -5.13 -18.86
CA ALA A 354 8.19 -5.53 -18.08
C ALA A 354 6.90 -4.83 -18.56
N CYS A 355 6.97 -3.52 -18.79
CA CYS A 355 5.81 -2.78 -19.31
C CYS A 355 5.34 -3.30 -20.66
N LYS A 356 6.27 -3.65 -21.57
CA LYS A 356 5.93 -4.21 -22.87
C LYS A 356 5.25 -5.56 -22.73
N ILE A 357 5.85 -6.52 -22.02
CA ILE A 357 5.29 -7.85 -21.80
C ILE A 357 3.88 -7.77 -21.20
N LEU A 358 3.72 -7.02 -20.11
CA LEU A 358 2.44 -6.89 -19.43
C LEU A 358 1.36 -6.27 -20.30
N LYS A 359 1.73 -5.29 -21.13
CA LYS A 359 0.80 -4.67 -22.05
C LYS A 359 0.40 -5.61 -23.18
N ASP A 360 1.35 -6.38 -23.73
CA ASP A 360 1.09 -7.38 -24.77
C ASP A 360 0.12 -8.47 -24.25
N GLU A 361 0.20 -8.82 -22.96
CA GLU A 361 -0.72 -9.74 -22.27
C GLU A 361 -2.04 -9.07 -21.79
N GLY A 362 -2.27 -7.82 -22.15
CA GLY A 362 -3.53 -7.10 -21.91
C GLY A 362 -3.69 -6.50 -20.51
N LEU A 363 -2.63 -6.45 -19.71
CA LEU A 363 -2.61 -5.68 -18.47
C LEU A 363 -2.33 -4.19 -18.75
N ARG A 364 -2.51 -3.36 -17.74
CA ARG A 364 -2.39 -1.90 -17.86
C ARG A 364 -1.33 -1.35 -16.91
N PRO A 365 -0.06 -1.25 -17.35
CA PRO A 365 1.03 -0.77 -16.51
C PRO A 365 0.87 0.69 -16.11
N TYR A 366 0.94 0.97 -14.80
CA TYR A 366 1.13 2.28 -14.21
C TYR A 366 2.57 2.39 -13.73
N VAL A 367 3.30 3.40 -14.21
CA VAL A 367 4.71 3.58 -13.84
C VAL A 367 4.85 4.72 -12.85
N TYR A 368 5.57 4.48 -11.76
CA TYR A 368 5.85 5.46 -10.72
C TYR A 368 7.23 6.07 -10.89
N VAL A 369 7.27 7.39 -10.86
CA VAL A 369 8.48 8.21 -10.96
C VAL A 369 8.51 9.17 -9.78
N MET A 370 9.69 9.45 -9.25
CA MET A 370 9.87 10.33 -8.11
C MET A 370 10.67 11.58 -8.48
N TYR A 371 10.41 12.69 -7.79
CA TYR A 371 11.21 13.91 -7.87
C TYR A 371 11.49 14.48 -6.48
N GLY A 372 12.53 15.34 -6.38
CA GLY A 372 12.97 15.89 -5.10
C GLY A 372 13.71 14.85 -4.25
N LEU A 373 14.26 13.81 -4.88
CA LEU A 373 15.06 12.79 -4.21
C LEU A 373 16.43 13.37 -3.81
N PRO A 374 16.99 12.95 -2.67
CA PRO A 374 18.31 13.42 -2.21
C PRO A 374 19.41 13.15 -3.25
N PHE A 375 20.33 14.10 -3.42
CA PHE A 375 21.48 14.01 -4.33
C PHE A 375 21.15 13.83 -5.83
N ALA A 376 19.87 14.00 -6.23
CA ALA A 376 19.48 13.90 -7.64
C ALA A 376 20.01 15.12 -8.42
N SER A 377 20.89 14.87 -9.39
CA SER A 377 21.46 15.90 -10.28
C SER A 377 20.54 16.21 -11.47
N ARG A 378 20.89 17.22 -12.26
CA ARG A 378 20.18 17.56 -13.51
C ARG A 378 20.21 16.38 -14.50
N GLU A 379 21.32 15.66 -14.57
CA GLU A 379 21.51 14.50 -15.45
C GLU A 379 20.51 13.39 -15.10
N VAL A 380 20.30 13.11 -13.80
CA VAL A 380 19.28 12.14 -13.33
C VAL A 380 17.89 12.49 -13.86
N TYR A 381 17.53 13.78 -13.82
CA TYR A 381 16.25 14.24 -14.38
C TYR A 381 16.18 14.14 -15.90
N GLN A 382 17.27 14.41 -16.60
CA GLN A 382 17.33 14.28 -18.06
C GLN A 382 17.18 12.82 -18.49
N GLU A 383 17.87 11.90 -17.82
CA GLU A 383 17.71 10.46 -18.05
C GLU A 383 16.30 9.98 -17.71
N THR A 384 15.70 10.51 -16.64
CA THR A 384 14.31 10.21 -16.27
C THR A 384 13.33 10.67 -17.36
N MET A 385 13.55 11.85 -17.95
CA MET A 385 12.71 12.32 -19.07
C MET A 385 12.88 11.44 -20.32
N ARG A 386 14.09 10.95 -20.63
CA ARG A 386 14.31 9.99 -21.73
C ARG A 386 13.58 8.67 -21.47
N ALA A 387 13.64 8.14 -20.24
CA ALA A 387 12.91 6.92 -19.87
C ALA A 387 11.37 7.10 -19.97
N ILE A 388 10.85 8.28 -19.61
CA ILE A 388 9.43 8.62 -19.78
C ILE A 388 9.04 8.65 -21.26
N ILE A 389 9.89 9.16 -22.15
CA ILE A 389 9.64 9.15 -23.58
C ILE A 389 9.56 7.70 -24.09
N ALA A 390 10.53 6.84 -23.73
CA ALA A 390 10.50 5.42 -24.09
C ALA A 390 9.26 4.69 -23.56
N LEU A 391 8.84 4.97 -22.33
CA LEU A 391 7.58 4.46 -21.77
C LEU A 391 6.35 4.95 -22.54
N SER A 392 6.40 6.18 -23.05
CA SER A 392 5.31 6.73 -23.88
C SER A 392 5.19 6.04 -25.23
N GLU A 393 6.30 5.60 -25.81
CA GLU A 393 6.31 4.82 -27.06
C GLU A 393 5.75 3.41 -26.85
N ILE A 394 6.01 2.78 -25.71
CA ILE A 394 5.36 1.53 -25.29
C ILE A 394 3.85 1.76 -25.09
N GLY A 395 3.44 2.95 -24.72
CA GLY A 395 2.04 3.32 -24.43
C GLY A 395 1.57 2.76 -23.09
N VAL A 396 2.33 2.94 -22.02
CA VAL A 396 1.90 2.62 -20.66
C VAL A 396 0.64 3.41 -20.29
N GLU A 397 -0.21 2.85 -19.47
CA GLU A 397 -1.53 3.46 -19.19
C GLU A 397 -1.42 4.81 -18.47
N LYS A 398 -0.44 4.93 -17.56
CA LYS A 398 -0.24 6.15 -16.76
C LYS A 398 1.17 6.25 -16.22
N ILE A 399 1.69 7.47 -16.15
CA ILE A 399 2.90 7.79 -15.39
C ILE A 399 2.49 8.65 -14.19
N THR A 400 2.81 8.19 -12.98
CA THR A 400 2.50 8.90 -11.75
C THR A 400 3.78 9.49 -11.18
N LEU A 401 3.78 10.80 -10.96
CA LEU A 401 4.92 11.53 -10.44
C LEU A 401 4.70 11.88 -8.97
N TYR A 402 5.53 11.32 -8.09
CA TYR A 402 5.51 11.57 -6.65
C TYR A 402 6.63 12.50 -6.22
N LYS A 403 6.30 13.41 -5.30
CA LYS A 403 7.33 14.16 -4.57
C LYS A 403 7.90 13.27 -3.48
N TYR A 404 9.23 13.19 -3.39
CA TYR A 404 9.87 12.54 -2.26
C TYR A 404 9.48 13.23 -0.95
N THR A 405 9.20 12.43 0.06
CA THR A 405 8.98 12.87 1.43
C THR A 405 9.78 11.97 2.35
N LYS A 406 10.53 12.57 3.26
CA LYS A 406 11.33 11.86 4.25
C LYS A 406 10.40 11.10 5.20
N LEU A 407 10.59 9.79 5.30
CA LEU A 407 9.78 8.91 6.15
C LEU A 407 10.67 8.27 7.22
N PRO A 408 10.14 7.98 8.42
CA PRO A 408 10.86 7.26 9.47
C PRO A 408 11.21 5.84 9.02
N ALA A 409 12.17 5.23 9.71
CA ALA A 409 12.61 3.85 9.47
C ALA A 409 13.14 3.56 8.05
N THR A 410 13.52 4.60 7.29
CA THR A 410 14.17 4.51 5.98
C THR A 410 15.64 4.88 6.08
N ALA A 411 16.47 4.43 5.13
CA ALA A 411 17.87 4.88 5.08
C ALA A 411 17.97 6.40 4.95
N PHE A 412 17.08 7.03 4.21
CA PHE A 412 17.07 8.48 4.03
C PHE A 412 16.51 9.25 5.24
N SER A 413 15.95 8.57 6.24
CA SER A 413 15.58 9.25 7.50
C SER A 413 16.79 9.79 8.26
N ILE A 414 17.97 9.22 8.03
CA ILE A 414 19.24 9.60 8.65
C ILE A 414 19.83 10.88 8.02
N LEU A 415 19.45 11.18 6.77
CA LEU A 415 20.01 12.32 6.04
C LEU A 415 19.69 13.66 6.74
N ARG A 416 20.64 14.61 6.67
CA ARG A 416 20.40 15.99 7.08
C ARG A 416 19.46 16.68 6.09
N ASP A 417 18.65 17.61 6.55
CA ASP A 417 17.63 18.27 5.71
C ASP A 417 18.24 19.11 4.56
N GLU A 418 19.49 19.56 4.71
CA GLU A 418 20.21 20.32 3.70
C GLU A 418 20.55 19.50 2.44
N GLU A 419 20.66 18.18 2.56
CA GLU A 419 21.04 17.28 1.46
C GLU A 419 19.86 16.98 0.50
N SER A 420 18.67 17.39 0.85
CA SER A 420 17.50 17.35 -0.04
C SER A 420 17.40 18.59 -0.95
N ARG A 421 18.41 19.49 -0.95
CA ARG A 421 18.43 20.70 -1.76
C ARG A 421 18.74 20.40 -3.23
N GLU A 422 17.98 20.93 -4.00
CA GLU A 422 17.35 20.65 -5.26
C GLU A 422 18.11 21.10 -6.49
N VAL A 423 17.96 20.28 -7.51
CA VAL A 423 17.98 20.67 -8.91
C VAL A 423 17.03 21.84 -9.15
N SER A 424 17.38 22.73 -10.07
CA SER A 424 16.65 23.96 -10.35
C SER A 424 15.15 23.69 -10.55
N TYR A 425 14.31 24.58 -10.06
CA TYR A 425 12.86 24.54 -10.21
C TYR A 425 12.42 24.38 -11.69
N SER A 426 13.20 24.90 -12.65
CA SER A 426 12.96 24.74 -14.08
C SER A 426 12.99 23.28 -14.53
N THR A 427 13.97 22.50 -14.10
CA THR A 427 14.10 21.08 -14.45
C THR A 427 12.91 20.25 -13.92
N ILE A 428 12.50 20.48 -12.68
CA ILE A 428 11.33 19.83 -12.10
C ILE A 428 10.05 20.22 -12.86
N ARG A 429 9.95 21.48 -13.28
CA ARG A 429 8.80 21.97 -14.07
C ARG A 429 8.75 21.30 -15.45
N GLU A 430 9.88 21.10 -16.11
CA GLU A 430 9.97 20.38 -17.39
C GLU A 430 9.50 18.94 -17.24
N LEU A 431 9.99 18.21 -16.21
CA LEU A 431 9.54 16.85 -15.92
C LEU A 431 8.03 16.77 -15.69
N LYS A 432 7.48 17.67 -14.86
CA LYS A 432 6.02 17.75 -14.60
C LYS A 432 5.24 18.03 -15.88
N LYS A 433 5.73 18.93 -16.75
CA LYS A 433 5.09 19.26 -18.02
C LYS A 433 5.04 18.05 -18.95
N LEU A 434 6.15 17.29 -19.05
CA LEU A 434 6.24 16.08 -19.86
C LEU A 434 5.22 15.02 -19.39
N VAL A 435 5.21 14.69 -18.10
CA VAL A 435 4.28 13.70 -17.51
C VAL A 435 2.82 14.14 -17.70
N ASN A 436 2.51 15.41 -17.44
CA ASN A 436 1.15 15.93 -17.61
C ASN A 436 0.68 15.87 -19.06
N LYS A 437 1.57 16.21 -20.02
CA LYS A 437 1.28 16.11 -21.46
C LYS A 437 0.93 14.67 -21.84
N TYR A 438 1.74 13.71 -21.41
CA TYR A 438 1.51 12.29 -21.67
C TYR A 438 0.18 11.81 -21.07
N ASN A 439 -0.02 12.01 -19.78
CA ASN A 439 -1.25 11.58 -19.11
C ASN A 439 -2.51 12.25 -19.66
N ALA A 440 -2.41 13.49 -20.14
CA ALA A 440 -3.52 14.16 -20.82
C ALA A 440 -3.83 13.51 -22.19
N ALA A 441 -2.80 13.11 -22.96
CA ALA A 441 -2.99 12.39 -24.21
C ALA A 441 -3.68 11.04 -23.98
N MET A 442 -3.23 10.26 -22.98
CA MET A 442 -3.84 8.98 -22.62
C MET A 442 -5.32 9.14 -22.21
N LYS A 443 -5.66 10.19 -21.44
CA LYS A 443 -7.06 10.49 -21.09
C LYS A 443 -7.90 10.91 -22.30
N ARG A 444 -7.33 11.71 -23.23
CA ARG A 444 -8.05 12.09 -24.46
C ARG A 444 -8.40 10.89 -25.33
N ALA A 445 -7.54 9.88 -25.37
CA ALA A 445 -7.81 8.64 -26.09
C ALA A 445 -9.02 7.86 -25.54
N LEU A 446 -9.48 8.18 -24.32
CA LEU A 446 -10.68 7.58 -23.73
C LEU A 446 -11.98 8.29 -24.14
N ILE A 447 -11.94 9.47 -24.75
CA ILE A 447 -13.16 10.19 -25.17
C ILE A 447 -13.96 9.31 -26.14
N GLY A 448 -15.26 9.15 -25.86
CA GLY A 448 -16.18 8.25 -26.58
C GLY A 448 -16.15 6.79 -26.07
N SER A 449 -15.19 6.42 -25.23
CA SER A 449 -15.17 5.07 -24.64
C SER A 449 -16.23 4.90 -23.56
N LYS A 450 -16.69 3.66 -23.39
CA LYS A 450 -17.67 3.26 -22.38
C LYS A 450 -16.95 2.54 -21.24
N ILE A 451 -17.18 2.99 -20.02
CA ILE A 451 -16.56 2.44 -18.80
C ILE A 451 -17.64 1.92 -17.87
N ASP A 452 -17.44 0.70 -17.38
CA ASP A 452 -18.25 0.08 -16.32
C ASP A 452 -17.82 0.63 -14.96
N VAL A 453 -18.75 1.19 -14.20
CA VAL A 453 -18.46 1.96 -13.00
C VAL A 453 -19.47 1.72 -11.89
N TYR A 454 -19.03 1.96 -10.64
CA TYR A 454 -19.92 2.20 -9.51
C TYR A 454 -20.17 3.71 -9.33
N LEU A 455 -21.43 4.08 -9.17
CA LEU A 455 -21.92 5.46 -9.07
C LEU A 455 -21.95 5.88 -7.59
N VAL A 456 -21.23 6.92 -7.22
CA VAL A 456 -21.17 7.43 -5.85
C VAL A 456 -21.59 8.89 -5.84
N LYS A 457 -22.74 9.19 -5.23
CA LYS A 457 -23.25 10.55 -5.11
C LYS A 457 -22.35 11.37 -4.18
N GLY A 458 -21.91 12.51 -4.62
CA GLY A 458 -21.14 13.49 -3.84
C GLY A 458 -21.79 14.87 -3.92
N GLU A 459 -21.23 15.84 -3.22
CA GLU A 459 -21.77 17.21 -3.13
C GLU A 459 -21.89 17.93 -4.47
N ARG A 460 -20.95 17.69 -5.41
CA ARG A 460 -20.84 18.42 -6.68
C ARG A 460 -21.24 17.60 -7.91
N GLY A 461 -21.77 16.40 -7.72
CA GLY A 461 -22.11 15.49 -8.81
C GLY A 461 -21.92 14.02 -8.41
N VAL A 462 -21.84 13.15 -9.40
CA VAL A 462 -21.60 11.72 -9.18
C VAL A 462 -20.17 11.37 -9.57
N TYR A 463 -19.46 10.73 -8.64
CA TYR A 463 -18.15 10.15 -8.86
C TYR A 463 -18.33 8.69 -9.27
N CYS A 464 -17.89 8.36 -10.47
CA CYS A 464 -18.04 7.03 -11.04
C CYS A 464 -16.69 6.32 -10.95
N TYR A 465 -16.61 5.29 -10.11
CA TYR A 465 -15.38 4.51 -9.89
C TYR A 465 -15.37 3.30 -10.82
N PRO A 466 -14.39 3.18 -11.73
CA PRO A 466 -14.29 2.04 -12.63
C PRO A 466 -14.25 0.71 -11.88
N VAL A 467 -14.98 -0.29 -12.36
CA VAL A 467 -15.03 -1.64 -11.76
C VAL A 467 -13.65 -2.28 -11.85
N LYS A 468 -13.07 -2.39 -13.04
CA LYS A 468 -11.73 -2.97 -13.26
C LYS A 468 -10.66 -1.89 -13.34
N HIS A 469 -10.77 -1.00 -14.30
CA HIS A 469 -9.71 -0.06 -14.68
C HIS A 469 -10.29 1.23 -15.26
N GLY A 470 -9.56 2.32 -15.12
CA GLY A 470 -9.83 3.62 -15.72
C GLY A 470 -9.71 4.77 -14.73
N PRO A 471 -9.70 6.01 -15.23
CA PRO A 471 -9.80 7.19 -14.40
C PRO A 471 -11.18 7.28 -13.74
N VAL A 472 -11.27 7.96 -12.61
CA VAL A 472 -12.57 8.34 -12.05
C VAL A 472 -13.32 9.20 -13.08
N VAL A 473 -14.58 8.86 -13.37
CA VAL A 473 -15.44 9.67 -14.24
C VAL A 473 -16.32 10.53 -13.34
N VAL A 474 -16.41 11.83 -13.65
CA VAL A 474 -17.29 12.76 -12.93
C VAL A 474 -18.45 13.16 -13.81
N ILE A 475 -19.67 12.93 -13.33
CA ILE A 475 -20.91 13.40 -13.97
C ILE A 475 -21.36 14.65 -13.21
N PRO A 476 -21.38 15.84 -13.85
CA PRO A 476 -21.84 17.07 -13.19
C PRO A 476 -23.30 16.98 -12.75
N ALA A 477 -23.65 17.62 -11.63
CA ALA A 477 -24.98 17.56 -11.03
C ALA A 477 -26.14 17.88 -12.00
N LYS A 478 -25.92 18.81 -12.95
CA LYS A 478 -26.92 19.20 -13.98
C LYS A 478 -27.30 18.07 -14.97
N HIS A 479 -26.54 16.99 -15.01
CA HIS A 479 -26.76 15.85 -15.92
C HIS A 479 -27.16 14.57 -15.17
N LEU A 480 -27.58 14.70 -13.91
CA LEU A 480 -27.98 13.57 -13.10
C LEU A 480 -29.43 13.17 -13.35
N PRO A 481 -29.74 11.87 -13.36
CA PRO A 481 -31.12 11.39 -13.28
C PRO A 481 -31.76 11.78 -11.96
N ARG A 482 -33.10 11.87 -11.91
CA ARG A 482 -33.87 12.21 -10.69
C ARG A 482 -33.90 11.06 -9.69
N GLU A 483 -33.55 9.85 -10.13
CA GLU A 483 -33.60 8.62 -9.34
C GLU A 483 -32.40 8.50 -8.38
N GLU A 484 -32.56 7.75 -7.30
CA GLU A 484 -31.48 7.40 -6.38
C GLU A 484 -30.51 6.45 -7.08
N ILE A 485 -29.28 6.89 -7.33
CA ILE A 485 -28.25 6.13 -8.06
C ILE A 485 -27.01 5.83 -7.21
N HIS A 486 -27.04 6.19 -5.94
CA HIS A 486 -25.90 5.94 -5.06
C HIS A 486 -25.68 4.43 -4.87
N GLY A 487 -24.47 3.98 -5.19
CA GLY A 487 -24.10 2.57 -5.13
C GLY A 487 -24.49 1.74 -6.35
N CYS A 488 -25.26 2.27 -7.30
CA CYS A 488 -25.60 1.54 -8.52
C CYS A 488 -24.36 1.28 -9.38
N ARG A 489 -24.37 0.18 -10.13
CA ARG A 489 -23.43 -0.10 -11.20
C ARG A 489 -24.00 0.35 -12.53
N GLY A 490 -23.21 0.98 -13.37
CA GLY A 490 -23.69 1.49 -14.65
C GLY A 490 -22.58 1.66 -15.68
N ILE A 491 -22.99 1.93 -16.90
CA ILE A 491 -22.08 2.27 -18.01
C ILE A 491 -22.10 3.78 -18.20
N VAL A 492 -20.91 4.38 -18.20
CA VAL A 492 -20.71 5.79 -18.49
C VAL A 492 -19.86 5.95 -19.75
N GLU A 493 -20.17 6.95 -20.55
CA GLU A 493 -19.36 7.35 -21.71
C GLU A 493 -18.49 8.54 -21.32
N VAL A 494 -17.21 8.48 -21.64
CA VAL A 494 -16.27 9.60 -21.41
C VAL A 494 -16.52 10.69 -22.44
N THR A 495 -16.76 11.92 -21.98
CA THR A 495 -17.09 13.06 -22.85
C THR A 495 -15.99 14.11 -22.93
N ASP A 496 -15.19 14.25 -21.87
CA ASP A 496 -14.11 15.25 -21.78
C ASP A 496 -13.09 14.86 -20.71
N ILE A 497 -11.97 15.59 -20.64
CA ILE A 497 -10.89 15.34 -19.69
C ILE A 497 -10.79 16.43 -18.63
N GLY A 498 -10.65 16.03 -17.34
CA GLY A 498 -10.25 16.89 -16.24
C GLY A 498 -8.77 16.74 -15.90
N SER A 499 -8.31 17.47 -14.88
CA SER A 499 -6.91 17.38 -14.42
C SER A 499 -6.56 16.00 -13.85
N ARG A 500 -7.38 15.48 -12.93
CA ARG A 500 -7.18 14.17 -12.25
C ARG A 500 -8.25 13.13 -12.57
N PHE A 501 -9.28 13.49 -13.30
CA PHE A 501 -10.45 12.68 -13.63
C PHE A 501 -10.82 12.92 -15.10
N VAL A 502 -11.86 12.25 -15.59
CA VAL A 502 -12.51 12.54 -16.86
C VAL A 502 -13.97 12.90 -16.61
N HIS A 503 -14.58 13.67 -17.51
CA HIS A 503 -16.01 13.92 -17.49
C HIS A 503 -16.75 12.86 -18.28
N GLY A 504 -17.98 12.59 -17.91
CA GLY A 504 -18.79 11.60 -18.63
C GLY A 504 -20.28 11.84 -18.49
N ARG A 505 -21.04 11.01 -19.22
CA ARG A 505 -22.50 10.93 -19.10
C ARG A 505 -22.91 9.49 -18.83
N LEU A 506 -23.95 9.31 -18.03
CA LEU A 506 -24.54 8.00 -17.77
C LEU A 506 -25.27 7.52 -19.05
N ILE A 507 -24.96 6.31 -19.49
CA ILE A 507 -25.61 5.66 -20.64
C ILE A 507 -26.74 4.76 -20.15
N ARG A 508 -26.46 3.90 -19.16
CA ARG A 508 -27.47 3.02 -18.55
C ARG A 508 -27.02 2.54 -17.17
N ILE A 509 -27.98 2.26 -16.32
CA ILE A 509 -27.80 1.57 -15.06
C ILE A 509 -27.89 0.05 -15.35
N LEU A 510 -26.98 -0.71 -14.75
CA LEU A 510 -26.94 -2.18 -14.88
C LEU A 510 -27.59 -2.86 -13.67
N GLU A 511 -27.29 -2.35 -12.46
CA GLU A 511 -27.69 -2.95 -11.20
C GLU A 511 -27.75 -1.87 -10.12
N CYS A 512 -28.78 -1.91 -9.25
CA CYS A 512 -28.91 -1.04 -8.09
C CYS A 512 -29.21 -1.86 -6.83
N PRO A 513 -28.69 -1.43 -5.65
CA PRO A 513 -28.88 -2.16 -4.39
C PRO A 513 -30.33 -2.24 -3.90
N GLN A 514 -31.20 -1.38 -4.41
CA GLN A 514 -32.61 -1.34 -4.02
C GLN A 514 -33.48 -2.34 -4.83
N CYS A 515 -32.89 -3.02 -5.79
CA CYS A 515 -33.58 -3.97 -6.68
C CYS A 515 -33.17 -5.44 -6.44
N SER A 516 -32.34 -5.70 -5.39
CA SER A 516 -31.87 -7.06 -5.06
C SER A 516 -32.34 -7.52 -3.69
#